data_1025fedf7c733450e81a6e44ab6a09b6
#
_entry.id   1025fedf7c733450e81a6e44ab6a09b6
#
_cell.length_a   1.000
_cell.length_b   1.000
_cell.length_c   1.000
_cell.angle_alpha   90.00
_cell.angle_beta   90.00
_cell.angle_gamma   90.00
#
_symmetry.space_group_name_H-M   'P 1'
#
loop_
_entity.id
_entity.type
_entity.pdbx_description
1 polymer ?
#
loop_
_entity_poly.entity_id
_entity_poly.type
_entity_poly.pdbx_seq_one_letter_code
_entity_poly.pdbx_strand_id
1 'polypeptide(L)'
;KTTFTVGKSFNIALIVIAVTLYSVTTYAADNKATRHVSALLDLIDNSLNYSKEAPNDSIIQWGNELAPLLKKQKEYKTLFQLKQLIVTAYASRGDMNMAIDHARRMYKEAKELNSPIGIALSSRAIGDAYLNANMQEPAIESYKEALELLDKIPGSEILEQEILPKFILTLIQTSHMDEVRIYLQKFENLYADNP
;
A
#
# COMPACT_ATOMS: atom_id res chain seq x y z
N LYS A 1 10.65 29.15 7.40
CA LYS A 1 10.12 28.07 8.23
C LYS A 1 9.06 27.35 7.43
N THR A 2 9.42 26.89 6.26
CA THR A 2 8.57 26.23 5.27
C THR A 2 9.48 25.41 4.38
N THR A 3 9.84 24.20 4.82
CA THR A 3 10.74 23.32 4.04
C THR A 3 10.36 21.85 4.11
N PHE A 4 9.06 21.49 4.18
CA PHE A 4 8.69 20.07 4.31
C PHE A 4 7.72 19.50 3.27
N THR A 5 7.33 20.27 2.25
CA THR A 5 6.35 19.82 1.24
C THR A 5 6.93 19.59 -0.16
N VAL A 6 8.20 19.87 -0.39
CA VAL A 6 8.77 19.85 -1.75
C VAL A 6 9.17 18.43 -2.22
N GLY A 7 9.54 17.52 -1.31
CA GLY A 7 10.06 16.21 -1.70
C GLY A 7 9.01 15.22 -2.23
N LYS A 8 7.80 15.21 -1.66
CA LYS A 8 6.74 14.27 -2.07
C LYS A 8 6.10 14.65 -3.40
N SER A 9 5.81 15.94 -3.59
CA SER A 9 5.27 16.46 -4.87
C SER A 9 6.25 16.32 -6.03
N PHE A 10 7.56 16.35 -5.77
CA PHE A 10 8.58 16.25 -6.81
C PHE A 10 8.70 14.84 -7.39
N ASN A 11 8.57 13.79 -6.57
CA ASN A 11 8.60 12.40 -7.03
C ASN A 11 7.34 12.05 -7.84
N ILE A 12 6.17 12.48 -7.40
CA ILE A 12 4.91 12.26 -8.10
C ILE A 12 4.90 13.01 -9.44
N ALA A 13 5.37 14.26 -9.45
CA ALA A 13 5.50 15.04 -10.69
C ALA A 13 6.49 14.37 -11.68
N LEU A 14 7.60 13.78 -11.21
CA LEU A 14 8.54 13.03 -12.05
C LEU A 14 7.93 11.75 -12.60
N ILE A 15 7.14 11.01 -11.80
CA ILE A 15 6.43 9.82 -12.25
C ILE A 15 5.36 10.20 -13.29
N VAL A 16 4.59 11.22 -13.03
CA VAL A 16 3.59 11.76 -13.98
C VAL A 16 4.28 12.26 -15.26
N ILE A 17 5.38 12.99 -15.15
CA ILE A 17 6.16 13.46 -16.31
C ILE A 17 6.80 12.28 -17.07
N ALA A 18 7.34 11.27 -16.37
CA ALA A 18 7.92 10.10 -17.04
C ALA A 18 6.84 9.24 -17.73
N VAL A 19 5.67 9.09 -17.12
CA VAL A 19 4.52 8.38 -17.72
C VAL A 19 3.93 9.19 -18.87
N THR A 20 3.83 10.52 -18.75
CA THR A 20 3.35 11.39 -19.83
C THR A 20 4.37 11.50 -20.98
N LEU A 21 5.67 11.58 -20.70
CA LEU A 21 6.70 11.56 -21.76
C LEU A 21 6.74 10.21 -22.48
N TYR A 22 6.55 9.10 -21.78
CA TYR A 22 6.46 7.78 -22.42
C TYR A 22 5.18 7.64 -23.27
N SER A 23 4.06 8.21 -22.82
CA SER A 23 2.81 8.25 -23.59
C SER A 23 2.86 9.22 -24.79
N VAL A 24 3.60 10.32 -24.67
CA VAL A 24 3.79 11.28 -25.77
C VAL A 24 4.71 10.73 -26.86
N THR A 25 5.68 9.88 -26.51
CA THR A 25 6.55 9.24 -27.53
C THR A 25 5.88 8.03 -28.20
N THR A 26 4.81 7.49 -27.66
CA THR A 26 4.11 6.33 -28.23
C THR A 26 2.75 6.65 -28.83
N TYR A 27 2.22 7.83 -28.68
CA TYR A 27 1.07 8.30 -29.46
C TYR A 27 0.27 9.44 -28.81
N ALA A 28 -0.21 10.34 -29.63
CA ALA A 28 -1.23 11.36 -29.37
C ALA A 28 -2.65 10.79 -29.15
N ALA A 29 -2.79 9.59 -28.66
CA ALA A 29 -4.05 8.93 -28.40
C ALA A 29 -4.14 8.52 -26.92
N ASP A 30 -4.33 9.38 -26.02
CA ASP A 30 -5.37 9.16 -25.04
C ASP A 30 -5.25 10.02 -23.77
N ASN A 31 -5.91 11.13 -23.75
CA ASN A 31 -6.36 11.85 -22.56
C ASN A 31 -6.97 10.92 -21.47
N LYS A 32 -7.35 9.69 -21.82
CA LYS A 32 -7.97 8.72 -20.96
C LYS A 32 -6.93 7.97 -20.11
N ALA A 33 -5.84 7.48 -20.71
CA ALA A 33 -4.77 6.78 -19.99
C ALA A 33 -4.10 7.69 -18.96
N THR A 34 -3.83 8.95 -19.33
CA THR A 34 -3.26 9.96 -18.42
C THR A 34 -4.18 10.26 -17.24
N ARG A 35 -5.50 10.32 -17.45
CA ARG A 35 -6.50 10.52 -16.38
C ARG A 35 -6.54 9.33 -15.44
N HIS A 36 -6.44 8.09 -15.95
CA HIS A 36 -6.43 6.88 -15.12
C HIS A 36 -5.19 6.81 -14.23
N VAL A 37 -4.02 7.15 -14.77
CA VAL A 37 -2.78 7.23 -14.00
C VAL A 37 -2.88 8.29 -12.90
N SER A 38 -3.36 9.50 -13.22
CA SER A 38 -3.57 10.56 -12.23
C SER A 38 -4.53 10.10 -11.13
N ALA A 39 -5.68 9.54 -11.49
CA ALA A 39 -6.67 9.06 -10.52
C ALA A 39 -6.11 7.96 -9.61
N LEU A 40 -5.29 7.04 -10.14
CA LEU A 40 -4.66 6.00 -9.33
C LEU A 40 -3.58 6.55 -8.39
N LEU A 41 -2.81 7.53 -8.85
CA LEU A 41 -1.82 8.20 -8.00
C LEU A 41 -2.49 9.05 -6.91
N ASP A 42 -3.58 9.73 -7.23
CA ASP A 42 -4.39 10.46 -6.25
C ASP A 42 -5.00 9.51 -5.21
N LEU A 43 -5.44 8.31 -5.62
CA LEU A 43 -5.90 7.27 -4.70
C LEU A 43 -4.76 6.73 -3.80
N ILE A 44 -3.54 6.61 -4.31
CA ILE A 44 -2.37 6.21 -3.52
C ILE A 44 -2.02 7.28 -2.48
N ASP A 45 -2.06 8.56 -2.87
CA ASP A 45 -1.76 9.69 -1.98
C ASP A 45 -2.87 9.94 -0.94
N ASN A 46 -4.12 9.71 -1.33
CA ASN A 46 -5.30 9.92 -0.48
C ASN A 46 -5.83 8.62 0.11
N SER A 47 -4.99 7.69 0.50
CA SER A 47 -5.37 6.36 1.00
C SER A 47 -6.38 6.35 2.16
N LEU A 48 -6.61 7.49 2.80
CA LEU A 48 -7.62 7.70 3.84
C LEU A 48 -9.04 8.05 3.30
N ASN A 49 -9.18 8.47 2.04
CA ASN A 49 -10.46 8.86 1.43
C ASN A 49 -10.98 7.86 0.39
N TYR A 50 -10.60 6.64 0.50
CA TYR A 50 -10.71 5.53 -0.45
C TYR A 50 -12.13 5.19 -0.94
N SER A 51 -13.18 5.71 -0.36
CA SER A 51 -14.50 5.07 -0.46
C SER A 51 -15.40 5.60 -1.59
N LYS A 52 -15.01 6.56 -2.42
CA LYS A 52 -16.06 7.23 -3.23
C LYS A 52 -15.82 7.41 -4.73
N GLU A 53 -14.64 7.25 -5.31
CA GLU A 53 -14.42 7.82 -6.64
C GLU A 53 -14.07 6.86 -7.80
N ALA A 54 -13.60 5.64 -7.54
CA ALA A 54 -13.34 4.69 -8.62
C ALA A 54 -13.99 3.33 -8.38
N PRO A 55 -14.72 2.75 -9.34
CA PRO A 55 -15.24 1.39 -9.28
C PRO A 55 -14.10 0.38 -9.10
N ASN A 56 -14.28 -0.65 -8.24
CA ASN A 56 -13.28 -1.67 -7.96
C ASN A 56 -12.71 -2.33 -9.24
N ASP A 57 -13.55 -2.56 -10.25
CA ASP A 57 -13.11 -3.12 -11.54
C ASP A 57 -12.13 -2.21 -12.26
N SER A 58 -12.37 -0.91 -12.21
CA SER A 58 -11.47 0.09 -12.81
C SER A 58 -10.12 0.13 -12.09
N ILE A 59 -10.11 0.05 -10.75
CA ILE A 59 -8.87 -0.01 -9.97
C ILE A 59 -8.04 -1.23 -10.36
N ILE A 60 -8.68 -2.40 -10.47
CA ILE A 60 -8.02 -3.65 -10.86
C ILE A 60 -7.45 -3.54 -12.27
N GLN A 61 -8.25 -3.05 -13.23
CA GLN A 61 -7.82 -2.91 -14.60
C GLN A 61 -6.65 -1.92 -14.74
N TRP A 62 -6.84 -0.68 -14.29
CA TRP A 62 -5.83 0.38 -14.42
C TRP A 62 -4.57 0.07 -13.62
N GLY A 63 -4.72 -0.53 -12.44
CA GLY A 63 -3.59 -0.95 -11.62
C GLY A 63 -2.74 -2.00 -12.33
N ASN A 64 -3.35 -2.97 -13.01
CA ASN A 64 -2.64 -3.97 -13.79
C ASN A 64 -1.94 -3.36 -15.03
N GLU A 65 -2.51 -2.32 -15.63
CA GLU A 65 -1.90 -1.60 -16.75
C GLU A 65 -0.70 -0.74 -16.29
N LEU A 66 -0.78 -0.11 -15.10
CA LEU A 66 0.27 0.75 -14.57
C LEU A 66 1.43 -0.01 -13.91
N ALA A 67 1.16 -1.15 -13.28
CA ALA A 67 2.16 -1.90 -12.52
C ALA A 67 3.44 -2.25 -13.32
N PRO A 68 3.40 -2.69 -14.60
CA PRO A 68 4.60 -2.95 -15.39
C PRO A 68 5.46 -1.70 -15.62
N LEU A 69 4.85 -0.52 -15.74
CA LEU A 69 5.55 0.75 -15.93
C LEU A 69 6.32 1.14 -14.66
N LEU A 70 5.66 1.08 -13.50
CA LEU A 70 6.29 1.36 -12.21
C LEU A 70 7.44 0.39 -11.91
N LYS A 71 7.27 -0.89 -12.25
CA LYS A 71 8.31 -1.91 -12.12
C LYS A 71 9.53 -1.58 -12.98
N LYS A 72 9.32 -1.19 -14.24
CA LYS A 72 10.40 -0.79 -15.17
C LYS A 72 11.15 0.44 -14.68
N GLN A 73 10.47 1.38 -14.04
CA GLN A 73 11.03 2.59 -13.46
C GLN A 73 11.68 2.35 -12.08
N LYS A 74 11.56 1.14 -11.53
CA LYS A 74 12.03 0.76 -10.18
C LYS A 74 11.37 1.56 -9.06
N GLU A 75 10.17 2.11 -9.30
CA GLU A 75 9.35 2.81 -8.32
C GLU A 75 8.61 1.82 -7.42
N TYR A 76 9.39 1.05 -6.64
CA TYR A 76 8.87 -0.11 -5.91
C TYR A 76 7.87 0.27 -4.82
N LYS A 77 8.07 1.39 -4.10
CA LYS A 77 7.10 1.83 -3.10
C LYS A 77 5.72 2.07 -3.74
N THR A 78 5.68 2.87 -4.78
CA THR A 78 4.44 3.18 -5.52
C THR A 78 3.84 1.93 -6.18
N LEU A 79 4.68 1.06 -6.75
CA LEU A 79 4.24 -0.23 -7.31
C LEU A 79 3.49 -1.07 -6.27
N PHE A 80 4.05 -1.22 -5.07
CA PHE A 80 3.45 -2.07 -4.04
C PHE A 80 2.25 -1.40 -3.36
N GLN A 81 2.21 -0.07 -3.25
CA GLN A 81 1.01 0.66 -2.85
C GLN A 81 -0.13 0.47 -3.87
N LEU A 82 0.16 0.60 -5.17
CA LEU A 82 -0.81 0.33 -6.24
C LEU A 82 -1.37 -1.10 -6.15
N LYS A 83 -0.49 -2.10 -5.97
CA LYS A 83 -0.91 -3.50 -5.83
C LYS A 83 -1.76 -3.74 -4.59
N GLN A 84 -1.50 -3.02 -3.50
CA GLN A 84 -2.36 -3.05 -2.32
C GLN A 84 -3.76 -2.52 -2.60
N LEU A 85 -3.90 -1.46 -3.42
CA LEU A 85 -5.22 -0.99 -3.87
C LEU A 85 -5.98 -2.09 -4.62
N ILE A 86 -5.30 -2.86 -5.48
CA ILE A 86 -5.91 -3.99 -6.21
C ILE A 86 -6.39 -5.07 -5.22
N VAL A 87 -5.58 -5.41 -4.20
CA VAL A 87 -5.98 -6.35 -3.14
C VAL A 87 -7.25 -5.86 -2.43
N THR A 88 -7.28 -4.59 -2.06
CA THR A 88 -8.45 -3.97 -1.41
C THR A 88 -9.68 -3.97 -2.32
N ALA A 89 -9.50 -3.72 -3.63
CA ALA A 89 -10.60 -3.76 -4.60
C ALA A 89 -11.22 -5.17 -4.72
N TYR A 90 -10.39 -6.23 -4.74
CA TYR A 90 -10.90 -7.61 -4.69
C TYR A 90 -11.66 -7.89 -3.38
N ALA A 91 -11.11 -7.50 -2.23
CA ALA A 91 -11.76 -7.70 -0.94
C ALA A 91 -13.10 -6.94 -0.85
N SER A 92 -13.17 -5.71 -1.34
CA SER A 92 -14.39 -4.89 -1.37
C SER A 92 -15.49 -5.46 -2.27
N ARG A 93 -15.13 -6.28 -3.27
CA ARG A 93 -16.07 -7.03 -4.10
C ARG A 93 -16.56 -8.32 -3.44
N GLY A 94 -15.98 -8.71 -2.31
CA GLY A 94 -16.21 -10.01 -1.67
C GLY A 94 -15.34 -11.15 -2.23
N ASP A 95 -14.42 -10.87 -3.16
CA ASP A 95 -13.55 -11.85 -3.80
C ASP A 95 -12.34 -12.17 -2.91
N MET A 96 -12.56 -12.66 -1.68
CA MET A 96 -11.51 -12.87 -0.66
C MET A 96 -10.39 -13.78 -1.13
N ASN A 97 -10.70 -14.84 -1.88
CA ASN A 97 -9.68 -15.76 -2.41
C ASN A 97 -8.75 -15.02 -3.41
N MET A 98 -9.31 -14.16 -4.26
CA MET A 98 -8.53 -13.36 -5.19
C MET A 98 -7.68 -12.31 -4.47
N ALA A 99 -8.21 -11.69 -3.41
CA ALA A 99 -7.47 -10.75 -2.59
C ALA A 99 -6.24 -11.42 -1.94
N ILE A 100 -6.43 -12.55 -1.27
CA ILE A 100 -5.34 -13.31 -0.63
C ILE A 100 -4.31 -13.76 -1.67
N ASP A 101 -4.75 -14.32 -2.80
CA ASP A 101 -3.85 -14.81 -3.84
C ASP A 101 -3.05 -13.66 -4.49
N HIS A 102 -3.69 -12.51 -4.73
CA HIS A 102 -3.00 -11.33 -5.26
C HIS A 102 -1.96 -10.79 -4.26
N ALA A 103 -2.30 -10.72 -2.98
CA ALA A 103 -1.37 -10.29 -1.93
C ALA A 103 -0.15 -11.24 -1.80
N ARG A 104 -0.37 -12.55 -1.89
CA ARG A 104 0.73 -13.54 -1.89
C ARG A 104 1.63 -13.42 -3.12
N ARG A 105 1.06 -13.19 -4.31
CA ARG A 105 1.85 -12.93 -5.53
C ARG A 105 2.67 -11.63 -5.41
N MET A 106 2.07 -10.60 -4.84
CA MET A 106 2.72 -9.34 -4.53
C MET A 106 3.94 -9.55 -3.62
N TYR A 107 3.80 -10.36 -2.56
CA TYR A 107 4.89 -10.70 -1.65
C TYR A 107 6.03 -11.48 -2.35
N LYS A 108 5.69 -12.47 -3.17
CA LYS A 108 6.68 -13.20 -3.97
C LYS A 108 7.46 -12.27 -4.89
N GLU A 109 6.77 -11.39 -5.60
CA GLU A 109 7.41 -10.40 -6.48
C GLU A 109 8.31 -9.43 -5.70
N ALA A 110 7.90 -8.99 -4.50
CA ALA A 110 8.71 -8.13 -3.65
C ALA A 110 10.04 -8.79 -3.26
N LYS A 111 10.00 -10.09 -2.95
CA LYS A 111 11.21 -10.89 -2.69
C LYS A 111 12.10 -11.03 -3.93
N GLU A 112 11.53 -11.30 -5.09
CA GLU A 112 12.27 -11.39 -6.36
C GLU A 112 12.97 -10.06 -6.73
N LEU A 113 12.32 -8.94 -6.38
CA LEU A 113 12.86 -7.59 -6.60
C LEU A 113 13.82 -7.12 -5.50
N ASN A 114 14.03 -7.92 -4.46
CA ASN A 114 14.81 -7.56 -3.27
C ASN A 114 14.40 -6.19 -2.71
N SER A 115 13.08 -5.94 -2.59
CA SER A 115 12.52 -4.68 -2.12
C SER A 115 12.01 -4.80 -0.68
N PRO A 116 12.74 -4.32 0.35
CA PRO A 116 12.29 -4.38 1.73
C PRO A 116 10.94 -3.69 1.94
N ILE A 117 10.76 -2.49 1.37
CA ILE A 117 9.49 -1.76 1.43
C ILE A 117 8.36 -2.53 0.71
N GLY A 118 8.69 -3.20 -0.40
CA GLY A 118 7.73 -4.04 -1.11
C GLY A 118 7.30 -5.26 -0.28
N ILE A 119 8.22 -5.90 0.43
CA ILE A 119 7.92 -7.02 1.34
C ILE A 119 7.02 -6.53 2.47
N ALA A 120 7.35 -5.42 3.14
CA ALA A 120 6.54 -4.86 4.23
C ALA A 120 5.10 -4.51 3.78
N LEU A 121 4.95 -3.81 2.63
CA LEU A 121 3.64 -3.48 2.06
C LEU A 121 2.86 -4.73 1.64
N SER A 122 3.54 -5.77 1.17
CA SER A 122 2.90 -7.04 0.80
C SER A 122 2.44 -7.82 2.03
N SER A 123 3.25 -7.88 3.09
CA SER A 123 2.89 -8.52 4.36
C SER A 123 1.69 -7.81 5.00
N ARG A 124 1.65 -6.46 4.97
CA ARG A 124 0.47 -5.68 5.33
C ARG A 124 -0.76 -6.08 4.51
N ALA A 125 -0.63 -6.14 3.17
CA ALA A 125 -1.74 -6.49 2.29
C ALA A 125 -2.25 -7.91 2.53
N ILE A 126 -1.38 -8.86 2.87
CA ILE A 126 -1.75 -10.23 3.28
C ILE A 126 -2.53 -10.18 4.60
N GLY A 127 -2.06 -9.40 5.58
CA GLY A 127 -2.76 -9.20 6.85
C GLY A 127 -4.16 -8.62 6.65
N ASP A 128 -4.30 -7.55 5.87
CA ASP A 128 -5.59 -6.95 5.52
C ASP A 128 -6.53 -7.97 4.82
N ALA A 129 -6.01 -8.77 3.88
CA ALA A 129 -6.80 -9.78 3.18
C ALA A 129 -7.27 -10.90 4.12
N TYR A 130 -6.41 -11.36 5.04
CA TYR A 130 -6.79 -12.35 6.04
C TYR A 130 -7.82 -11.81 7.05
N LEU A 131 -7.69 -10.55 7.50
CA LEU A 131 -8.72 -9.94 8.36
C LEU A 131 -10.09 -9.88 7.67
N ASN A 132 -10.13 -9.46 6.42
CA ASN A 132 -11.35 -9.43 5.62
C ASN A 132 -11.96 -10.84 5.42
N ALA A 133 -11.13 -11.89 5.47
CA ALA A 133 -11.54 -13.29 5.44
C ALA A 133 -11.85 -13.88 6.83
N ASN A 134 -11.87 -13.07 7.89
CA ASN A 134 -12.04 -13.48 9.30
C ASN A 134 -10.97 -14.49 9.78
N MET A 135 -9.76 -14.39 9.28
CA MET A 135 -8.61 -15.22 9.62
C MET A 135 -7.61 -14.41 10.47
N GLN A 136 -7.92 -14.24 11.78
CA GLN A 136 -7.17 -13.33 12.67
C GLN A 136 -5.72 -13.78 12.91
N GLU A 137 -5.47 -15.04 13.21
CA GLU A 137 -4.12 -15.53 13.52
C GLU A 137 -3.14 -15.36 12.35
N PRO A 138 -3.46 -15.77 11.11
CA PRO A 138 -2.61 -15.45 9.95
C PRO A 138 -2.43 -13.96 9.69
N ALA A 139 -3.43 -13.13 10.02
CA ALA A 139 -3.33 -11.68 9.89
C ALA A 139 -2.31 -11.10 10.89
N ILE A 140 -2.31 -11.59 12.15
CA ILE A 140 -1.36 -11.19 13.20
C ILE A 140 0.07 -11.44 12.73
N GLU A 141 0.38 -12.65 12.26
CA GLU A 141 1.72 -12.99 11.77
C GLU A 141 2.17 -12.08 10.61
N SER A 142 1.23 -11.78 9.69
CA SER A 142 1.53 -10.92 8.54
C SER A 142 1.79 -9.48 8.95
N TYR A 143 1.04 -8.94 9.92
CA TYR A 143 1.28 -7.60 10.43
C TYR A 143 2.56 -7.49 11.25
N LYS A 144 2.92 -8.52 12.04
CA LYS A 144 4.20 -8.59 12.75
C LYS A 144 5.37 -8.46 11.77
N GLU A 145 5.37 -9.31 10.70
CA GLU A 145 6.41 -9.24 9.68
C GLU A 145 6.50 -7.86 9.03
N ALA A 146 5.35 -7.24 8.72
CA ALA A 146 5.32 -5.89 8.14
C ALA A 146 5.96 -4.86 9.08
N LEU A 147 5.58 -4.84 10.36
CA LEU A 147 6.07 -3.89 11.35
C LEU A 147 7.56 -4.09 11.64
N GLU A 148 8.04 -5.34 11.75
CA GLU A 148 9.46 -5.65 11.95
C GLU A 148 10.35 -5.20 10.79
N LEU A 149 9.81 -5.19 9.56
CA LEU A 149 10.51 -4.69 8.39
C LEU A 149 10.50 -3.17 8.34
N LEU A 150 9.37 -2.54 8.68
CA LEU A 150 9.22 -1.09 8.69
C LEU A 150 10.12 -0.44 9.74
N ASP A 151 10.30 -1.05 10.91
CA ASP A 151 11.25 -0.59 11.95
C ASP A 151 12.69 -0.37 11.42
N LYS A 152 13.04 -1.05 10.34
CA LYS A 152 14.37 -1.01 9.70
C LYS A 152 14.44 -0.06 8.51
N ILE A 153 13.31 0.55 8.13
CA ILE A 153 13.19 1.41 6.95
C ILE A 153 12.97 2.86 7.41
N PRO A 154 13.96 3.75 7.28
CA PRO A 154 13.79 5.16 7.66
C PRO A 154 12.64 5.82 6.89
N GLY A 155 11.81 6.61 7.58
CA GLY A 155 10.69 7.31 6.98
C GLY A 155 9.46 6.44 6.73
N SER A 156 9.36 5.29 7.43
CA SER A 156 8.22 4.37 7.37
C SER A 156 7.14 4.64 8.42
N GLU A 157 7.33 5.64 9.29
CA GLU A 157 6.50 5.92 10.47
C GLU A 157 5.01 6.05 10.11
N ILE A 158 4.69 6.68 8.96
CA ILE A 158 3.31 6.81 8.47
C ILE A 158 2.68 5.43 8.17
N LEU A 159 3.48 4.50 7.59
CA LEU A 159 2.99 3.16 7.30
C LEU A 159 2.75 2.35 8.57
N GLU A 160 3.59 2.54 9.58
CA GLU A 160 3.41 1.92 10.90
C GLU A 160 2.15 2.46 11.59
N GLN A 161 1.93 3.78 11.54
CA GLN A 161 0.72 4.43 12.05
C GLN A 161 -0.56 3.90 11.40
N GLU A 162 -0.50 3.50 10.12
CA GLU A 162 -1.64 2.90 9.42
C GLU A 162 -1.90 1.43 9.80
N ILE A 163 -0.85 0.66 10.14
CA ILE A 163 -0.95 -0.77 10.48
C ILE A 163 -1.35 -0.97 11.94
N LEU A 164 -0.70 -0.25 12.84
CA LEU A 164 -0.80 -0.47 14.31
C LEU A 164 -2.22 -0.49 14.84
N PRO A 165 -3.15 0.42 14.47
CA PRO A 165 -4.52 0.38 15.00
C PRO A 165 -5.25 -0.92 14.67
N LYS A 166 -5.14 -1.41 13.43
CA LYS A 166 -5.77 -2.66 13.00
C LYS A 166 -5.14 -3.86 13.70
N PHE A 167 -3.82 -3.87 13.80
CA PHE A 167 -3.07 -4.92 14.45
C PHE A 167 -3.40 -5.02 15.93
N ILE A 168 -3.38 -3.91 16.67
CA ILE A 168 -3.73 -3.85 18.10
C ILE A 168 -5.17 -4.33 18.31
N LEU A 169 -6.12 -3.86 17.47
CA LEU A 169 -7.50 -4.33 17.56
C LEU A 169 -7.61 -5.85 17.35
N THR A 170 -6.86 -6.39 16.41
CA THR A 170 -6.84 -7.85 16.15
C THR A 170 -6.27 -8.61 17.35
N LEU A 171 -5.17 -8.13 17.96
CA LEU A 171 -4.60 -8.70 19.17
C LEU A 171 -5.57 -8.69 20.35
N ILE A 172 -6.36 -7.61 20.51
CA ILE A 172 -7.40 -7.53 21.54
C ILE A 172 -8.48 -8.60 21.28
N GLN A 173 -8.97 -8.72 20.06
CA GLN A 173 -10.00 -9.68 19.66
C GLN A 173 -9.58 -11.14 19.86
N THR A 174 -8.28 -11.42 19.74
CA THR A 174 -7.69 -12.76 19.93
C THR A 174 -7.09 -12.96 21.32
N SER A 175 -7.28 -12.01 22.24
CA SER A 175 -6.80 -12.09 23.63
C SER A 175 -5.27 -12.13 23.81
N HIS A 176 -4.50 -11.61 22.86
CA HIS A 176 -3.04 -11.48 22.95
C HIS A 176 -2.64 -10.24 23.78
N MET A 177 -3.07 -10.18 25.04
CA MET A 177 -3.01 -8.96 25.86
C MET A 177 -1.58 -8.49 26.20
N ASP A 178 -0.61 -9.39 26.26
CA ASP A 178 0.79 -9.03 26.48
C ASP A 178 1.36 -8.25 25.28
N GLU A 179 1.02 -8.68 24.07
CA GLU A 179 1.44 -8.00 22.85
C GLU A 179 0.69 -6.67 22.65
N VAL A 180 -0.58 -6.60 23.01
CA VAL A 180 -1.36 -5.35 22.99
C VAL A 180 -0.63 -4.23 23.71
N ARG A 181 -0.09 -4.51 24.91
CA ARG A 181 0.64 -3.51 25.72
C ARG A 181 1.88 -2.98 25.00
N ILE A 182 2.64 -3.88 24.37
CA ILE A 182 3.87 -3.53 23.64
C ILE A 182 3.56 -2.63 22.45
N TYR A 183 2.59 -3.04 21.61
CA TYR A 183 2.28 -2.31 20.39
C TYR A 183 1.47 -1.03 20.64
N LEU A 184 0.71 -0.96 21.73
CA LEU A 184 0.06 0.28 22.16
C LEU A 184 1.10 1.34 22.56
N GLN A 185 2.13 0.96 23.33
CA GLN A 185 3.22 1.86 23.67
C GLN A 185 3.98 2.33 22.42
N LYS A 186 4.21 1.44 21.44
CA LYS A 186 4.82 1.81 20.17
C LYS A 186 3.96 2.84 19.41
N PHE A 187 2.66 2.62 19.37
CA PHE A 187 1.71 3.52 18.73
C PHE A 187 1.72 4.91 19.39
N GLU A 188 1.66 4.97 20.71
CA GLU A 188 1.72 6.22 21.47
C GLU A 188 3.01 7.01 21.18
N ASN A 189 4.16 6.34 21.16
CA ASN A 189 5.44 6.98 20.85
C ASN A 189 5.46 7.59 19.45
N LEU A 190 4.94 6.87 18.43
CA LEU A 190 4.87 7.38 17.06
C LEU A 190 3.98 8.63 16.91
N TYR A 191 2.97 8.79 17.75
CA TYR A 191 2.11 9.98 17.75
C TYR A 191 2.64 11.11 18.62
N ALA A 192 3.45 10.81 19.65
CA ALA A 192 4.09 11.84 20.48
C ALA A 192 5.14 12.64 19.68
N ASP A 193 5.83 11.99 18.75
CA ASP A 193 6.85 12.60 17.90
C ASP A 193 6.28 13.32 16.66
N ASN A 194 5.00 13.14 16.35
CA ASN A 194 4.29 13.74 15.21
C ASN A 194 2.87 14.20 15.61
N PRO A 195 2.72 15.29 16.40
CA PRO A 195 1.42 15.83 16.79
C PRO A 195 0.66 16.49 15.63
#